data_5d30dc79beca66f59db70b4ea24f917e
#
_entry.id   5d30dc79beca66f59db70b4ea24f917e
#
_cell.length_a   1.000
_cell.length_b   1.000
_cell.length_c   1.000
_cell.angle_alpha   90.00
_cell.angle_beta   90.00
_cell.angle_gamma   90.00
#
_symmetry.space_group_name_H-M   'P 1'
#
loop_
_entity.id
_entity.type
_entity.pdbx_description
1 polymer ?
#
loop_
_entity_poly.entity_id
_entity_poly.type
_entity_poly.pdbx_seq_one_letter_code
_entity_poly.pdbx_strand_id
1 'polypeptide(L)'
;MTIPTKVLARKDALHKLINKYNYLYYTTDNPEVTDSEYDRLFHELKQIESDYPSLLTMDSPTRRVGGQVLEKFDQVTHTIPMLSLDNVFDDEEFFAFDQRVKDWLNTEQIQVYIAEPKLDGLAISLRYEDGVLVQAATRGDGAVGEDVTANVRTISDIPLKLHGRNVPGVIEIRGEIFMPKGGFDALNKQQIIDGKKAFVNPRNAAAGSLRQLDSSVAASRPLEMICYGLGELNGLKTMPVTHSEAMALVADMGCRISKELQQVSGVVSCLEYIKQIGERRESLPYDIDGVVFKVDDLQLQHRLGFVSRAPRWAIAHKFPAQQEMTVVEDIEIQVGRTGALTPVARLKPVFVGGVTVSNATLHNQDEIDRKDVRVGDTVIVRRAGDVIPEVVQVVMSKRAADVAAYKIPAQCPICDSLAERVEGEAVLRCTGGLYCAAQRKEAIKHFASRKAMDIDGLGDKIVEQLVDESLIDDPADLFALTNKQLAALERMGDKSAENLVNAL
;
A
#
# COMPACT_ATOMS: atom_id res chain seq x y z
N MET A 1 11.78 -42.98 16.28
CA MET A 1 13.19 -43.01 16.74
C MET A 1 13.34 -42.00 17.86
N THR A 2 14.01 -42.39 18.96
CA THR A 2 14.25 -41.45 20.08
C THR A 2 15.36 -40.49 19.68
N ILE A 3 15.08 -39.19 19.69
CA ILE A 3 16.06 -38.16 19.33
C ILE A 3 17.12 -38.08 20.44
N PRO A 4 18.43 -38.14 20.12
CA PRO A 4 19.49 -38.03 21.13
C PRO A 4 19.44 -36.64 21.81
N THR A 5 19.58 -36.61 23.14
CA THR A 5 19.55 -35.36 23.94
C THR A 5 20.58 -34.32 23.47
N LYS A 6 21.75 -34.79 22.99
CA LYS A 6 22.78 -33.89 22.43
C LYS A 6 22.32 -33.16 21.15
N VAL A 7 21.53 -33.81 20.29
CA VAL A 7 20.98 -33.22 19.06
C VAL A 7 19.96 -32.14 19.41
N LEU A 8 19.09 -32.44 20.39
CA LEU A 8 18.10 -31.47 20.86
C LEU A 8 18.78 -30.21 21.43
N ALA A 9 19.75 -30.39 22.33
CA ALA A 9 20.51 -29.29 22.92
C ALA A 9 21.28 -28.46 21.85
N ARG A 10 21.84 -29.12 20.83
CA ARG A 10 22.55 -28.44 19.74
C ARG A 10 21.60 -27.64 18.85
N LYS A 11 20.45 -28.22 18.49
CA LYS A 11 19.37 -27.52 17.74
C LYS A 11 18.94 -26.27 18.48
N ASP A 12 18.66 -26.35 19.79
CA ASP A 12 18.22 -25.19 20.57
C ASP A 12 19.30 -24.11 20.69
N ALA A 13 20.58 -24.52 20.79
CA ALA A 13 21.71 -23.58 20.77
C ALA A 13 21.83 -22.85 19.42
N LEU A 14 21.72 -23.60 18.31
CA LEU A 14 21.75 -23.02 16.95
C LEU A 14 20.59 -22.07 16.70
N HIS A 15 19.37 -22.43 17.12
CA HIS A 15 18.21 -21.55 17.03
C HIS A 15 18.45 -20.21 17.72
N LYS A 16 18.95 -20.23 18.97
CA LYS A 16 19.25 -19.02 19.73
C LYS A 16 20.33 -18.17 19.07
N LEU A 17 21.41 -18.79 18.58
CA LEU A 17 22.54 -18.10 17.95
C LEU A 17 22.12 -17.44 16.61
N ILE A 18 21.46 -18.18 15.75
CA ILE A 18 21.04 -17.68 14.44
C ILE A 18 20.02 -16.54 14.61
N ASN A 19 19.05 -16.66 15.52
CA ASN A 19 18.10 -15.58 15.80
C ASN A 19 18.81 -14.36 16.42
N LYS A 20 19.80 -14.53 17.31
CA LYS A 20 20.62 -13.43 17.82
C LYS A 20 21.37 -12.72 16.69
N TYR A 21 22.03 -13.47 15.81
CA TYR A 21 22.81 -12.90 14.71
C TYR A 21 21.93 -12.20 13.67
N ASN A 22 20.74 -12.75 13.39
CA ASN A 22 19.75 -12.05 12.57
C ASN A 22 19.34 -10.70 13.18
N TYR A 23 19.06 -10.67 14.48
CA TYR A 23 18.71 -9.44 15.18
C TYR A 23 19.86 -8.42 15.14
N LEU A 24 21.10 -8.84 15.42
CA LEU A 24 22.26 -7.97 15.39
C LEU A 24 22.57 -7.42 13.99
N TYR A 25 22.41 -8.25 12.97
CA TYR A 25 22.68 -7.87 11.59
C TYR A 25 21.56 -6.97 11.03
N TYR A 26 20.29 -7.43 11.09
CA TYR A 26 19.18 -6.76 10.40
C TYR A 26 18.50 -5.65 11.22
N THR A 27 18.54 -5.74 12.55
CA THR A 27 17.81 -4.78 13.40
C THR A 27 18.71 -3.72 14.02
N THR A 28 19.93 -4.09 14.46
CA THR A 28 20.84 -3.18 15.15
C THR A 28 22.04 -2.73 14.32
N ASP A 29 22.20 -3.27 13.11
CA ASP A 29 23.32 -2.99 12.18
C ASP A 29 24.70 -3.15 12.87
N ASN A 30 24.83 -4.19 13.71
CA ASN A 30 26.03 -4.49 14.48
C ASN A 30 26.37 -5.99 14.44
N PRO A 31 26.85 -6.52 13.28
CA PRO A 31 27.14 -7.95 13.11
C PRO A 31 28.29 -8.39 14.01
N GLU A 32 28.10 -9.49 14.76
CA GLU A 32 29.12 -10.10 15.62
C GLU A 32 29.85 -11.28 14.95
N VAL A 33 29.37 -11.75 13.78
CA VAL A 33 29.96 -12.87 13.05
C VAL A 33 30.11 -12.57 11.56
N THR A 34 31.00 -13.27 10.87
CA THR A 34 31.15 -13.21 9.43
C THR A 34 30.03 -13.98 8.73
N ASP A 35 29.71 -13.62 7.48
CA ASP A 35 28.71 -14.33 6.65
C ASP A 35 29.04 -15.84 6.57
N SER A 36 30.32 -16.20 6.40
CA SER A 36 30.75 -17.60 6.34
C SER A 36 30.47 -18.37 7.62
N GLU A 37 30.63 -17.75 8.79
CA GLU A 37 30.31 -18.39 10.08
C GLU A 37 28.80 -18.52 10.28
N TYR A 38 28.04 -17.50 9.88
CA TYR A 38 26.58 -17.55 9.88
C TYR A 38 26.06 -18.68 8.98
N ASP A 39 26.53 -18.78 7.76
CA ASP A 39 26.16 -19.81 6.78
C ASP A 39 26.47 -21.22 7.31
N ARG A 40 27.62 -21.41 7.97
CA ARG A 40 27.99 -22.68 8.59
C ARG A 40 26.99 -23.10 9.66
N LEU A 41 26.59 -22.17 10.54
CA LEU A 41 25.60 -22.44 11.62
C LEU A 41 24.22 -22.73 11.04
N PHE A 42 23.83 -21.98 10.01
CA PHE A 42 22.56 -22.16 9.32
C PHE A 42 22.46 -23.51 8.61
N HIS A 43 23.53 -23.93 7.93
CA HIS A 43 23.61 -25.24 7.29
C HIS A 43 23.57 -26.40 8.30
N GLU A 44 24.24 -26.25 9.44
CA GLU A 44 24.19 -27.23 10.51
C GLU A 44 22.77 -27.40 11.06
N LEU A 45 22.05 -26.30 11.30
CA LEU A 45 20.65 -26.36 11.74
C LEU A 45 19.76 -27.05 10.71
N LYS A 46 19.88 -26.66 9.43
CA LYS A 46 19.14 -27.26 8.33
C LYS A 46 19.35 -28.76 8.21
N GLN A 47 20.60 -29.24 8.42
CA GLN A 47 20.92 -30.65 8.39
C GLN A 47 20.26 -31.39 9.55
N ILE A 48 20.30 -30.84 10.79
CA ILE A 48 19.64 -31.44 11.95
C ILE A 48 18.13 -31.55 11.72
N GLU A 49 17.49 -30.53 11.17
CA GLU A 49 16.04 -30.52 10.90
C GLU A 49 15.67 -31.48 9.76
N SER A 50 16.56 -31.69 8.80
CA SER A 50 16.40 -32.68 7.73
C SER A 50 16.51 -34.12 8.27
N ASP A 51 17.48 -34.38 9.15
CA ASP A 51 17.70 -35.68 9.74
C ASP A 51 16.61 -36.04 10.76
N TYR A 52 16.03 -35.02 11.41
CA TYR A 52 14.97 -35.16 12.42
C TYR A 52 13.80 -34.22 12.14
N PRO A 53 12.92 -34.51 11.17
CA PRO A 53 11.84 -33.61 10.76
C PRO A 53 10.88 -33.16 11.87
N SER A 54 10.77 -33.95 12.95
CA SER A 54 9.97 -33.62 14.14
C SER A 54 10.57 -32.47 14.98
N LEU A 55 11.81 -32.05 14.72
CA LEU A 55 12.48 -30.93 15.37
C LEU A 55 12.23 -29.58 14.62
N LEU A 56 11.68 -29.64 13.42
CA LEU A 56 11.36 -28.44 12.63
C LEU A 56 10.16 -27.71 13.24
N THR A 57 10.42 -26.62 13.95
CA THR A 57 9.39 -25.80 14.59
C THR A 57 8.92 -24.67 13.70
N MET A 58 7.74 -24.06 14.01
CA MET A 58 7.18 -22.95 13.25
C MET A 58 8.06 -21.70 13.26
N ASP A 59 8.85 -21.52 14.31
CA ASP A 59 9.78 -20.42 14.54
C ASP A 59 11.20 -20.71 14.06
N SER A 60 11.43 -21.82 13.33
CA SER A 60 12.76 -22.13 12.83
C SER A 60 13.25 -21.12 11.82
N PRO A 61 14.49 -20.57 11.96
CA PRO A 61 15.11 -19.71 10.96
C PRO A 61 15.18 -20.35 9.56
N THR A 62 15.22 -21.68 9.47
CA THR A 62 15.28 -22.41 8.19
C THR A 62 13.96 -22.41 7.44
N ARG A 63 12.85 -22.04 8.08
CA ARG A 63 11.53 -21.85 7.45
C ARG A 63 11.35 -20.50 6.76
N ARG A 64 12.30 -19.61 6.83
CA ARG A 64 12.19 -18.30 6.12
C ARG A 64 12.09 -18.44 4.61
N VAL A 65 12.66 -19.53 4.04
CA VAL A 65 12.62 -19.80 2.59
C VAL A 65 12.16 -21.24 2.36
N GLY A 66 11.03 -21.46 1.68
CA GLY A 66 10.60 -22.81 1.29
C GLY A 66 9.12 -23.12 1.56
N GLY A 67 8.19 -22.27 1.14
CA GLY A 67 6.76 -22.60 1.04
C GLY A 67 6.42 -23.26 -0.30
N GLN A 68 5.30 -23.99 -0.37
CA GLN A 68 4.69 -24.37 -1.63
C GLN A 68 4.18 -23.10 -2.34
N VAL A 69 4.24 -23.09 -3.68
CA VAL A 69 3.61 -22.03 -4.47
C VAL A 69 2.10 -22.08 -4.23
N LEU A 70 1.53 -20.96 -3.81
CA LEU A 70 0.10 -20.84 -3.55
C LEU A 70 -0.67 -20.67 -4.86
N GLU A 71 -1.91 -21.13 -4.91
CA GLU A 71 -2.81 -20.85 -6.04
C GLU A 71 -3.48 -19.48 -5.86
N LYS A 72 -3.79 -19.08 -4.62
CA LYS A 72 -4.34 -17.78 -4.20
C LYS A 72 -3.97 -17.48 -2.76
N PHE A 73 -4.18 -16.25 -2.33
CA PHE A 73 -4.06 -15.85 -0.92
C PHE A 73 -5.38 -16.09 -0.20
N ASP A 74 -5.30 -16.70 0.98
CA ASP A 74 -6.45 -16.79 1.89
C ASP A 74 -6.79 -15.40 2.45
N GLN A 75 -8.03 -15.23 2.87
CA GLN A 75 -8.51 -13.99 3.48
C GLN A 75 -8.39 -14.07 5.01
N VAL A 76 -8.00 -12.94 5.61
CA VAL A 76 -7.88 -12.78 7.07
C VAL A 76 -8.76 -11.62 7.51
N THR A 77 -9.69 -11.89 8.43
CA THR A 77 -10.46 -10.84 9.08
C THR A 77 -9.67 -10.27 10.26
N HIS A 78 -9.45 -8.96 10.26
CA HIS A 78 -8.76 -8.27 11.35
C HIS A 78 -9.62 -8.23 12.61
N THR A 79 -9.08 -8.67 13.76
CA THR A 79 -9.74 -8.59 15.06
C THR A 79 -10.04 -7.13 15.44
N ILE A 80 -9.09 -6.24 15.19
CA ILE A 80 -9.22 -4.80 15.29
C ILE A 80 -9.01 -4.21 13.90
N PRO A 81 -9.95 -3.46 13.31
CA PRO A 81 -9.81 -2.92 11.96
C PRO A 81 -8.52 -2.11 11.75
N MET A 82 -7.92 -2.22 10.57
CA MET A 82 -6.77 -1.42 10.14
C MET A 82 -7.26 -0.16 9.42
N LEU A 83 -7.54 0.88 10.18
CA LEU A 83 -8.10 2.12 9.65
C LEU A 83 -7.08 2.94 8.86
N SER A 84 -7.56 3.76 7.94
CA SER A 84 -6.77 4.81 7.30
C SER A 84 -6.57 5.99 8.25
N LEU A 85 -5.70 6.92 7.90
CA LEU A 85 -5.55 8.20 8.59
C LEU A 85 -6.22 9.30 7.77
N ASP A 86 -6.83 10.28 8.45
CA ASP A 86 -7.18 11.53 7.82
C ASP A 86 -5.91 12.32 7.48
N ASN A 87 -5.98 13.17 6.46
CA ASN A 87 -4.85 13.94 5.99
C ASN A 87 -5.08 15.42 6.22
N VAL A 88 -3.98 16.13 6.50
CA VAL A 88 -3.87 17.60 6.44
C VAL A 88 -2.68 17.97 5.57
N PHE A 89 -2.73 19.14 4.92
CA PHE A 89 -1.76 19.55 3.91
C PHE A 89 -1.05 20.86 4.27
N ASP A 90 -1.54 21.57 5.27
CA ASP A 90 -0.97 22.82 5.75
C ASP A 90 -1.08 22.97 7.27
N ASP A 91 -0.44 24.01 7.78
CA ASP A 91 -0.36 24.29 9.21
C ASP A 91 -1.73 24.65 9.80
N GLU A 92 -2.59 25.36 9.04
CA GLU A 92 -3.92 25.79 9.51
C GLU A 92 -4.83 24.58 9.75
N GLU A 93 -4.81 23.61 8.83
CA GLU A 93 -5.55 22.36 8.98
C GLU A 93 -5.03 21.55 10.18
N PHE A 94 -3.71 21.58 10.43
CA PHE A 94 -3.13 20.92 11.61
C PHE A 94 -3.52 21.61 12.92
N PHE A 95 -3.53 22.95 12.97
CA PHE A 95 -4.09 23.69 14.10
C PHE A 95 -5.54 23.33 14.37
N ALA A 96 -6.35 23.24 13.32
CA ALA A 96 -7.75 22.83 13.44
C ALA A 96 -7.90 21.39 13.94
N PHE A 97 -6.99 20.48 13.60
CA PHE A 97 -6.98 19.13 14.16
C PHE A 97 -6.68 19.13 15.66
N ASP A 98 -5.64 19.85 16.13
CA ASP A 98 -5.31 19.95 17.56
C ASP A 98 -6.48 20.56 18.35
N GLN A 99 -7.13 21.59 17.80
CA GLN A 99 -8.29 22.21 18.44
C GLN A 99 -9.46 21.19 18.55
N ARG A 100 -9.77 20.43 17.50
CA ARG A 100 -10.78 19.36 17.58
C ARG A 100 -10.46 18.32 18.64
N VAL A 101 -9.19 17.91 18.78
CA VAL A 101 -8.75 16.98 19.84
C VAL A 101 -9.05 17.56 21.21
N LYS A 102 -8.72 18.84 21.45
CA LYS A 102 -9.00 19.54 22.71
C LYS A 102 -10.50 19.65 23.00
N ASP A 103 -11.28 20.01 21.97
CA ASP A 103 -12.75 20.13 22.09
C ASP A 103 -13.39 18.78 22.47
N TRP A 104 -13.02 17.69 21.81
CA TRP A 104 -13.54 16.36 22.12
C TRP A 104 -13.11 15.86 23.52
N LEU A 105 -11.95 16.27 23.99
CA LEU A 105 -11.48 15.95 25.33
C LEU A 105 -12.00 16.92 26.40
N ASN A 106 -12.61 18.03 25.99
CA ASN A 106 -13.02 19.15 26.84
C ASN A 106 -11.88 19.66 27.72
N THR A 107 -10.75 20.03 27.08
CA THR A 107 -9.54 20.47 27.76
C THR A 107 -8.80 21.54 26.97
N GLU A 108 -8.16 22.47 27.66
CA GLU A 108 -7.24 23.46 27.09
C GLU A 108 -5.75 23.04 27.28
N GLN A 109 -5.51 21.87 27.85
CA GLN A 109 -4.14 21.40 28.07
C GLN A 109 -3.43 21.15 26.76
N ILE A 110 -2.13 21.45 26.74
CA ILE A 110 -1.25 21.12 25.62
C ILE A 110 -1.21 19.61 25.46
N GLN A 111 -1.51 19.14 24.27
CA GLN A 111 -1.50 17.71 23.95
C GLN A 111 -0.07 17.25 23.64
N VAL A 112 0.25 16.05 24.05
CA VAL A 112 1.49 15.36 23.70
C VAL A 112 1.20 14.39 22.58
N TYR A 113 2.03 14.47 21.53
CA TYR A 113 1.92 13.61 20.37
C TYR A 113 3.18 12.76 20.19
N ILE A 114 3.04 11.59 19.63
CA ILE A 114 4.11 10.88 18.95
C ILE A 114 4.11 11.30 17.50
N ALA A 115 5.28 11.72 17.03
CA ALA A 115 5.55 12.09 15.65
C ALA A 115 6.46 11.04 15.00
N GLU A 116 6.13 10.60 13.80
CA GLU A 116 6.91 9.62 13.03
C GLU A 116 6.78 9.87 11.53
N PRO A 117 7.79 9.50 10.71
CA PRO A 117 7.68 9.58 9.27
C PRO A 117 6.54 8.70 8.76
N LYS A 118 5.75 9.21 7.81
CA LYS A 118 4.76 8.43 7.10
C LYS A 118 5.43 7.69 5.95
N LEU A 119 5.74 6.42 6.21
CA LEU A 119 6.36 5.54 5.21
C LEU A 119 5.44 5.33 4.01
N ASP A 120 6.01 5.32 2.82
CA ASP A 120 5.29 4.99 1.59
C ASP A 120 5.54 3.53 1.19
N GLY A 121 4.76 2.64 1.77
CA GLY A 121 4.89 1.19 1.63
C GLY A 121 3.55 0.47 1.59
N LEU A 122 3.50 -0.72 2.18
CA LEU A 122 2.33 -1.57 2.33
C LEU A 122 2.09 -1.87 3.80
N ALA A 123 0.93 -1.46 4.32
CA ALA A 123 0.53 -1.71 5.69
C ALA A 123 0.29 -3.20 5.94
N ILE A 124 0.85 -3.70 7.04
CA ILE A 124 0.81 -5.10 7.46
C ILE A 124 0.43 -5.23 8.94
N SER A 125 -0.28 -6.30 9.28
CA SER A 125 -0.52 -6.75 10.64
C SER A 125 0.19 -8.08 10.86
N LEU A 126 1.01 -8.17 11.91
CA LEU A 126 1.73 -9.36 12.35
C LEU A 126 1.11 -9.88 13.65
N ARG A 127 0.56 -11.08 13.64
CA ARG A 127 0.02 -11.74 14.82
C ARG A 127 1.04 -12.72 15.39
N TYR A 128 1.38 -12.52 16.65
CA TYR A 128 2.21 -13.45 17.42
C TYR A 128 1.38 -14.07 18.53
N GLU A 129 1.56 -15.39 18.70
CA GLU A 129 0.99 -16.16 19.82
C GLU A 129 2.13 -16.81 20.58
N ASP A 130 2.17 -16.62 21.89
CA ASP A 130 3.27 -17.04 22.76
C ASP A 130 4.66 -16.65 22.21
N GLY A 131 4.69 -15.48 21.56
CA GLY A 131 5.85 -14.88 20.94
C GLY A 131 6.24 -15.46 19.57
N VAL A 132 5.53 -16.40 18.99
CA VAL A 132 5.80 -16.99 17.66
C VAL A 132 4.91 -16.34 16.62
N LEU A 133 5.48 -15.94 15.47
CA LEU A 133 4.73 -15.39 14.34
C LEU A 133 3.83 -16.48 13.73
N VAL A 134 2.52 -16.35 13.95
CA VAL A 134 1.53 -17.30 13.45
C VAL A 134 0.85 -16.82 12.18
N GLN A 135 0.63 -15.51 12.04
CA GLN A 135 -0.08 -14.93 10.89
C GLN A 135 0.44 -13.55 10.54
N ALA A 136 0.46 -13.23 9.25
CA ALA A 136 0.70 -11.89 8.73
C ALA A 136 -0.33 -11.56 7.65
N ALA A 137 -1.02 -10.42 7.78
CA ALA A 137 -2.09 -10.03 6.88
C ALA A 137 -1.89 -8.61 6.33
N THR A 138 -2.17 -8.40 5.04
CA THR A 138 -2.24 -7.06 4.47
C THR A 138 -3.43 -6.31 5.05
N ARG A 139 -3.41 -4.97 4.99
CA ARG A 139 -4.55 -4.16 5.44
C ARG A 139 -5.85 -4.50 4.70
N GLY A 140 -5.77 -4.80 3.39
CA GLY A 140 -6.94 -4.99 2.55
C GLY A 140 -7.84 -3.75 2.54
N ASP A 141 -9.14 -3.94 2.78
CA ASP A 141 -10.12 -2.86 2.90
C ASP A 141 -10.21 -2.26 4.32
N GLY A 142 -9.39 -2.77 5.24
CA GLY A 142 -9.35 -2.41 6.65
C GLY A 142 -10.06 -3.40 7.56
N ALA A 143 -11.02 -4.16 7.08
CA ALA A 143 -11.69 -5.24 7.81
C ALA A 143 -11.13 -6.62 7.44
N VAL A 144 -10.85 -6.84 6.14
CA VAL A 144 -10.35 -8.10 5.59
C VAL A 144 -9.10 -7.84 4.76
N GLY A 145 -8.02 -8.58 5.03
CA GLY A 145 -6.76 -8.55 4.30
C GLY A 145 -6.41 -9.91 3.68
N GLU A 146 -5.30 -9.96 2.95
CA GLU A 146 -4.75 -11.18 2.36
C GLU A 146 -3.72 -11.79 3.33
N ASP A 147 -3.76 -13.11 3.53
CA ASP A 147 -2.73 -13.83 4.29
C ASP A 147 -1.43 -13.92 3.50
N VAL A 148 -0.43 -13.19 3.94
CA VAL A 148 0.91 -13.15 3.32
C VAL A 148 1.99 -13.71 4.26
N THR A 149 1.59 -14.55 5.21
CA THR A 149 2.47 -15.10 6.25
C THR A 149 3.72 -15.78 5.67
N ALA A 150 3.57 -16.55 4.60
CA ALA A 150 4.70 -17.25 3.96
C ALA A 150 5.73 -16.24 3.40
N ASN A 151 5.25 -15.14 2.81
CA ASN A 151 6.10 -14.10 2.23
C ASN A 151 6.76 -13.25 3.32
N VAL A 152 6.00 -12.86 4.35
CA VAL A 152 6.50 -12.07 5.48
C VAL A 152 7.61 -12.82 6.24
N ARG A 153 7.51 -14.12 6.39
CA ARG A 153 8.56 -14.95 7.00
C ARG A 153 9.90 -14.88 6.29
N THR A 154 9.93 -14.49 5.02
CA THR A 154 11.18 -14.33 4.25
C THR A 154 11.87 -13.00 4.53
N ILE A 155 11.19 -12.01 5.12
CA ILE A 155 11.75 -10.70 5.43
C ILE A 155 12.62 -10.80 6.69
N SER A 156 13.89 -10.48 6.52
CA SER A 156 14.92 -10.81 7.52
C SER A 156 14.83 -10.01 8.82
N ASP A 157 14.37 -8.76 8.76
CA ASP A 157 14.21 -7.89 9.93
C ASP A 157 12.92 -8.13 10.72
N ILE A 158 12.03 -9.03 10.24
CA ILE A 158 10.85 -9.46 10.99
C ILE A 158 11.20 -10.70 11.83
N PRO A 159 11.15 -10.62 13.18
CA PRO A 159 11.44 -11.76 14.03
C PRO A 159 10.36 -12.85 13.87
N LEU A 160 10.76 -14.10 13.63
CA LEU A 160 9.84 -15.24 13.66
C LEU A 160 9.41 -15.58 15.10
N LYS A 161 10.22 -15.15 16.07
CA LYS A 161 9.95 -15.27 17.50
C LYS A 161 10.38 -13.99 18.22
N LEU A 162 9.44 -13.41 18.95
CA LEU A 162 9.69 -12.21 19.75
C LEU A 162 10.69 -12.52 20.88
N HIS A 163 11.50 -11.51 21.19
CA HIS A 163 12.51 -11.56 22.24
C HIS A 163 11.95 -11.11 23.59
N GLY A 164 12.72 -11.31 24.66
CA GLY A 164 12.41 -10.77 25.98
C GLY A 164 11.76 -11.77 26.93
N ARG A 165 11.57 -11.31 28.19
CA ARG A 165 11.00 -12.13 29.28
C ARG A 165 9.52 -11.86 29.53
N ASN A 166 8.99 -10.80 28.97
CA ASN A 166 7.61 -10.34 29.18
C ASN A 166 6.84 -10.32 27.85
N VAL A 167 6.93 -11.42 27.11
CA VAL A 167 6.22 -11.59 25.84
C VAL A 167 4.75 -11.89 26.14
N PRO A 168 3.79 -11.17 25.54
CA PRO A 168 2.37 -11.40 25.74
C PRO A 168 1.92 -12.74 25.12
N GLY A 169 0.83 -13.31 25.63
CA GLY A 169 0.23 -14.51 25.05
C GLY A 169 -0.27 -14.28 23.62
N VAL A 170 -0.84 -13.08 23.35
CA VAL A 170 -1.22 -12.62 22.01
C VAL A 170 -0.81 -11.18 21.83
N ILE A 171 -0.13 -10.88 20.72
CA ILE A 171 0.15 -9.51 20.29
C ILE A 171 0.02 -9.38 18.77
N GLU A 172 -0.68 -8.34 18.34
CA GLU A 172 -0.76 -7.91 16.95
C GLU A 172 0.08 -6.64 16.77
N ILE A 173 1.16 -6.75 16.00
CA ILE A 173 2.09 -5.65 15.72
C ILE A 173 1.81 -5.13 14.31
N ARG A 174 1.59 -3.83 14.18
CA ARG A 174 1.30 -3.17 12.90
C ARG A 174 2.49 -2.37 12.43
N GLY A 175 2.76 -2.43 11.13
CA GLY A 175 3.87 -1.73 10.52
C GLY A 175 3.68 -1.54 9.03
N GLU A 176 4.66 -0.90 8.43
CA GLU A 176 4.74 -0.70 6.99
C GLU A 176 5.89 -1.54 6.43
N ILE A 177 5.60 -2.40 5.44
CA ILE A 177 6.62 -3.05 4.63
C ILE A 177 6.93 -2.13 3.47
N PHE A 178 8.21 -1.88 3.25
CA PHE A 178 8.70 -0.99 2.21
C PHE A 178 9.94 -1.57 1.53
N MET A 179 10.35 -0.95 0.43
CA MET A 179 11.60 -1.26 -0.24
C MET A 179 12.54 -0.05 -0.08
N PRO A 180 13.73 -0.22 0.51
CA PRO A 180 14.73 0.86 0.60
C PRO A 180 15.12 1.36 -0.79
N LYS A 181 15.44 2.67 -0.91
CA LYS A 181 15.83 3.33 -2.17
C LYS A 181 16.96 2.58 -2.89
N GLY A 182 18.03 2.23 -2.18
CA GLY A 182 19.16 1.48 -2.76
C GLY A 182 18.77 0.09 -3.26
N GLY A 183 17.87 -0.60 -2.52
CA GLY A 183 17.33 -1.90 -2.91
C GLY A 183 16.44 -1.82 -4.15
N PHE A 184 15.61 -0.78 -4.24
CA PHE A 184 14.78 -0.49 -5.40
C PHE A 184 15.61 -0.24 -6.67
N ASP A 185 16.66 0.58 -6.56
CA ASP A 185 17.56 0.88 -7.69
C ASP A 185 18.27 -0.38 -8.19
N ALA A 186 18.76 -1.20 -7.27
CA ALA A 186 19.41 -2.46 -7.61
C ALA A 186 18.43 -3.43 -8.29
N LEU A 187 17.22 -3.55 -7.75
CA LEU A 187 16.16 -4.39 -8.31
C LEU A 187 15.81 -3.95 -9.74
N ASN A 188 15.60 -2.66 -9.97
CA ASN A 188 15.22 -2.14 -11.28
C ASN A 188 16.32 -2.32 -12.31
N LYS A 189 17.60 -2.14 -11.93
CA LYS A 189 18.75 -2.47 -12.81
C LYS A 189 18.71 -3.94 -13.24
N GLN A 190 18.44 -4.86 -12.29
CA GLN A 190 18.33 -6.28 -12.60
C GLN A 190 17.11 -6.60 -13.50
N GLN A 191 15.95 -5.97 -13.25
CA GLN A 191 14.77 -6.15 -14.10
C GLN A 191 15.06 -5.77 -15.56
N ILE A 192 15.75 -4.66 -15.78
CA ILE A 192 16.14 -4.21 -17.12
C ILE A 192 17.09 -5.22 -17.79
N ILE A 193 18.09 -5.72 -17.06
CA ILE A 193 19.03 -6.75 -17.56
C ILE A 193 18.27 -8.03 -17.95
N ASP A 194 17.29 -8.42 -17.15
CA ASP A 194 16.44 -9.61 -17.39
C ASP A 194 15.39 -9.39 -18.50
N GLY A 195 15.34 -8.22 -19.13
CA GLY A 195 14.34 -7.85 -20.16
C GLY A 195 12.93 -7.70 -19.62
N LYS A 196 12.77 -7.51 -18.30
CA LYS A 196 11.49 -7.30 -17.62
C LYS A 196 11.20 -5.81 -17.45
N LYS A 197 9.92 -5.47 -17.22
CA LYS A 197 9.51 -4.11 -16.97
C LYS A 197 10.00 -3.66 -15.59
N ALA A 198 10.66 -2.50 -15.52
CA ALA A 198 11.05 -1.88 -14.26
C ALA A 198 9.81 -1.47 -13.44
N PHE A 199 9.93 -1.52 -12.12
CA PHE A 199 8.91 -0.99 -11.21
C PHE A 199 8.90 0.54 -11.24
N VAL A 200 7.73 1.12 -11.07
CA VAL A 200 7.53 2.56 -11.19
C VAL A 200 8.06 3.32 -9.96
N ASN A 201 7.85 2.77 -8.77
CA ASN A 201 8.31 3.37 -7.51
C ASN A 201 8.53 2.28 -6.43
N PRO A 202 9.23 2.60 -5.31
CA PRO A 202 9.51 1.66 -4.24
C PRO A 202 8.25 1.05 -3.61
N ARG A 203 7.16 1.81 -3.45
CA ARG A 203 5.88 1.32 -2.92
C ARG A 203 5.29 0.20 -3.80
N ASN A 204 5.22 0.43 -5.12
CA ASN A 204 4.70 -0.57 -6.05
C ASN A 204 5.61 -1.80 -6.12
N ALA A 205 6.93 -1.60 -6.01
CA ALA A 205 7.89 -2.69 -5.94
C ALA A 205 7.71 -3.52 -4.66
N ALA A 206 7.52 -2.88 -3.52
CA ALA A 206 7.27 -3.56 -2.24
C ALA A 206 5.94 -4.34 -2.29
N ALA A 207 4.84 -3.68 -2.69
CA ALA A 207 3.52 -4.32 -2.79
C ALA A 207 3.51 -5.51 -3.77
N GLY A 208 4.10 -5.31 -4.96
CA GLY A 208 4.21 -6.38 -5.97
C GLY A 208 5.13 -7.52 -5.56
N SER A 209 6.14 -7.26 -4.72
CA SER A 209 7.05 -8.28 -4.20
C SER A 209 6.42 -9.07 -3.05
N LEU A 210 5.68 -8.39 -2.15
CA LEU A 210 5.03 -9.06 -1.02
C LEU A 210 3.85 -9.94 -1.46
N ARG A 211 3.16 -9.56 -2.53
CA ARG A 211 1.97 -10.27 -3.06
C ARG A 211 2.33 -11.25 -4.18
N GLN A 212 3.42 -12.01 -4.00
CA GLN A 212 3.81 -13.11 -4.86
C GLN A 212 3.28 -14.43 -4.31
N LEU A 213 2.68 -15.25 -5.16
CA LEU A 213 2.20 -16.58 -4.77
C LEU A 213 3.34 -17.53 -4.42
N ASP A 214 4.51 -17.30 -5.02
CA ASP A 214 5.76 -17.98 -4.67
C ASP A 214 6.59 -17.12 -3.70
N SER A 215 6.69 -17.57 -2.45
CA SER A 215 7.45 -16.89 -1.41
C SER A 215 8.96 -16.80 -1.68
N SER A 216 9.51 -17.65 -2.57
CA SER A 216 10.91 -17.57 -2.97
C SER A 216 11.20 -16.27 -3.75
N VAL A 217 10.21 -15.77 -4.49
CA VAL A 217 10.31 -14.47 -5.16
C VAL A 217 10.36 -13.35 -4.12
N ALA A 218 9.51 -13.38 -3.09
CA ALA A 218 9.55 -12.40 -2.00
C ALA A 218 10.90 -12.44 -1.26
N ALA A 219 11.44 -13.63 -1.00
CA ALA A 219 12.75 -13.84 -0.38
C ALA A 219 13.92 -13.20 -1.15
N SER A 220 13.80 -13.08 -2.48
CA SER A 220 14.82 -12.46 -3.34
C SER A 220 14.72 -10.92 -3.37
N ARG A 221 13.74 -10.32 -2.67
CA ARG A 221 13.47 -8.88 -2.71
C ARG A 221 14.00 -8.20 -1.44
N PRO A 222 14.60 -7.01 -1.56
CA PRO A 222 15.09 -6.26 -0.42
C PRO A 222 13.95 -5.53 0.29
N LEU A 223 13.07 -6.31 0.95
CA LEU A 223 11.95 -5.80 1.74
C LEU A 223 12.38 -5.60 3.18
N GLU A 224 11.95 -4.49 3.78
CA GLU A 224 12.14 -4.15 5.18
C GLU A 224 10.81 -3.73 5.80
N MET A 225 10.74 -3.75 7.16
CA MET A 225 9.55 -3.33 7.90
C MET A 225 9.90 -2.34 9.01
N ILE A 226 9.06 -1.33 9.19
CA ILE A 226 9.06 -0.46 10.38
C ILE A 226 7.70 -0.57 11.05
N CYS A 227 7.71 -0.90 12.36
CA CYS A 227 6.52 -0.99 13.18
C CYS A 227 6.09 0.39 13.67
N TYR A 228 4.77 0.64 13.68
CA TYR A 228 4.19 1.93 14.06
C TYR A 228 2.99 1.84 15.02
N GLY A 229 2.59 0.64 15.41
CA GLY A 229 1.44 0.50 16.30
C GLY A 229 1.13 -0.92 16.70
N LEU A 230 0.15 -1.05 17.58
CA LEU A 230 -0.38 -2.31 18.06
C LEU A 230 -1.85 -2.47 17.65
N GLY A 231 -2.26 -3.70 17.42
CA GLY A 231 -3.63 -4.15 17.38
C GLY A 231 -4.02 -4.83 18.69
N GLU A 232 -4.41 -6.10 18.63
CA GLU A 232 -4.76 -6.92 19.80
C GLU A 232 -3.53 -7.13 20.70
N LEU A 233 -3.71 -6.97 22.01
CA LEU A 233 -2.67 -7.18 23.02
C LEU A 233 -3.26 -7.83 24.27
N ASN A 234 -2.88 -9.08 24.53
CA ASN A 234 -3.41 -9.85 25.65
C ASN A 234 -2.28 -10.59 26.40
N GLY A 235 -2.41 -10.66 27.73
CA GLY A 235 -1.51 -11.48 28.56
C GLY A 235 -0.25 -10.79 29.05
N LEU A 236 -0.15 -9.44 28.93
CA LEU A 236 0.89 -8.65 29.59
C LEU A 236 0.60 -8.44 31.07
N LYS A 237 1.65 -8.46 31.92
CA LYS A 237 1.52 -8.12 33.35
C LYS A 237 1.29 -6.63 33.58
N THR A 238 1.90 -5.79 32.76
CA THR A 238 1.75 -4.31 32.82
C THR A 238 1.49 -3.83 31.41
N MET A 239 0.33 -3.21 31.20
CA MET A 239 -0.04 -2.62 29.92
C MET A 239 0.67 -1.28 29.73
N PRO A 240 1.15 -0.94 28.52
CA PRO A 240 1.64 0.39 28.24
C PRO A 240 0.52 1.43 28.44
N VAL A 241 0.86 2.58 28.96
CA VAL A 241 -0.10 3.69 29.15
C VAL A 241 0.01 4.75 28.07
N THR A 242 1.15 4.75 27.36
CA THR A 242 1.39 5.66 26.23
C THR A 242 1.75 4.89 24.95
N HIS A 243 1.57 5.54 23.81
CA HIS A 243 1.98 4.98 22.51
C HIS A 243 3.51 4.83 22.43
N SER A 244 4.26 5.77 23.01
CA SER A 244 5.72 5.69 23.12
C SER A 244 6.18 4.47 23.94
N GLU A 245 5.54 4.17 25.05
CA GLU A 245 5.81 2.93 25.81
C GLU A 245 5.46 1.67 25.01
N ALA A 246 4.35 1.70 24.26
CA ALA A 246 3.98 0.60 23.38
C ALA A 246 5.03 0.35 22.29
N MET A 247 5.57 1.41 21.70
CA MET A 247 6.63 1.27 20.68
C MET A 247 7.96 0.83 21.31
N ALA A 248 8.30 1.30 22.50
CA ALA A 248 9.46 0.81 23.24
C ALA A 248 9.35 -0.70 23.54
N LEU A 249 8.17 -1.16 23.96
CA LEU A 249 7.88 -2.59 24.17
C LEU A 249 8.07 -3.40 22.88
N VAL A 250 7.59 -2.89 21.75
CA VAL A 250 7.76 -3.53 20.42
C VAL A 250 9.24 -3.63 20.05
N ALA A 251 10.02 -2.58 20.31
CA ALA A 251 11.46 -2.58 20.07
C ALA A 251 12.21 -3.58 20.98
N ASP A 252 11.85 -3.65 22.28
CA ASP A 252 12.42 -4.60 23.24
C ASP A 252 12.13 -6.07 22.85
N MET A 253 11.04 -6.31 22.13
CA MET A 253 10.69 -7.61 21.56
C MET A 253 11.45 -7.94 20.27
N GLY A 254 12.34 -7.06 19.79
CA GLY A 254 13.18 -7.27 18.61
C GLY A 254 12.58 -6.83 17.29
N CYS A 255 11.48 -6.10 17.31
CA CYS A 255 10.90 -5.51 16.11
C CYS A 255 11.48 -4.13 15.87
N ARG A 256 11.66 -3.76 14.61
CA ARG A 256 12.22 -2.46 14.21
C ARG A 256 11.16 -1.37 14.27
N ILE A 257 11.44 -0.29 14.98
CA ILE A 257 10.65 0.95 14.99
C ILE A 257 11.40 2.07 14.27
N SER A 258 10.74 3.17 13.95
CA SER A 258 11.38 4.32 13.32
C SER A 258 12.43 4.96 14.26
N LYS A 259 13.65 5.20 13.75
CA LYS A 259 14.68 5.98 14.44
C LYS A 259 14.30 7.46 14.55
N GLU A 260 13.39 7.92 13.73
CA GLU A 260 12.88 9.30 13.70
C GLU A 260 11.63 9.48 14.60
N LEU A 261 11.16 8.42 15.28
CA LEU A 261 10.04 8.51 16.21
C LEU A 261 10.39 9.42 17.36
N GLN A 262 9.57 10.44 17.60
CA GLN A 262 9.81 11.46 18.61
C GLN A 262 8.53 11.83 19.35
N GLN A 263 8.61 12.02 20.67
CA GLN A 263 7.55 12.62 21.45
C GLN A 263 7.65 14.14 21.34
N VAL A 264 6.56 14.81 20.99
CA VAL A 264 6.48 16.27 20.80
C VAL A 264 5.29 16.85 21.58
N SER A 265 5.44 18.07 22.11
CA SER A 265 4.42 18.73 22.92
C SER A 265 3.88 19.97 22.22
N GLY A 266 2.57 19.97 21.93
CA GLY A 266 1.86 21.08 21.30
C GLY A 266 2.17 21.26 19.82
N VAL A 267 1.35 22.07 19.16
CA VAL A 267 1.35 22.25 17.70
C VAL A 267 2.68 22.80 17.18
N VAL A 268 3.29 23.77 17.89
CA VAL A 268 4.53 24.40 17.44
C VAL A 268 5.64 23.35 17.26
N SER A 269 5.84 22.47 18.28
CA SER A 269 6.85 21.39 18.17
C SER A 269 6.51 20.37 17.11
N CYS A 270 5.22 20.13 16.84
CA CYS A 270 4.78 19.28 15.73
C CYS A 270 5.20 19.87 14.38
N LEU A 271 4.97 21.17 14.16
CA LEU A 271 5.34 21.87 12.91
C LEU A 271 6.88 21.95 12.73
N GLU A 272 7.62 22.13 13.81
CA GLU A 272 9.09 22.04 13.78
C GLU A 272 9.56 20.65 13.34
N TYR A 273 8.94 19.58 13.84
CA TYR A 273 9.26 18.21 13.45
C TYR A 273 8.95 17.97 11.95
N ILE A 274 7.79 18.45 11.46
CA ILE A 274 7.43 18.37 10.03
C ILE A 274 8.52 19.00 9.16
N LYS A 275 8.95 20.21 9.53
CA LYS A 275 10.00 20.93 8.81
C LYS A 275 11.32 20.16 8.80
N GLN A 276 11.78 19.68 9.97
CA GLN A 276 13.01 18.90 10.09
C GLN A 276 13.01 17.63 9.25
N ILE A 277 11.91 16.87 9.26
CA ILE A 277 11.79 15.65 8.44
C ILE A 277 11.68 16.01 6.96
N GLY A 278 10.95 17.09 6.61
CA GLY A 278 10.85 17.58 5.24
C GLY A 278 12.21 17.93 4.62
N GLU A 279 13.06 18.64 5.37
CA GLU A 279 14.43 19.01 4.94
C GLU A 279 15.32 17.77 4.74
N ARG A 280 15.09 16.70 5.49
CA ARG A 280 15.86 15.45 5.44
C ARG A 280 15.25 14.37 4.57
N ARG A 281 14.07 14.59 3.97
CA ARG A 281 13.29 13.61 3.20
C ARG A 281 14.13 12.86 2.16
N GLU A 282 14.93 13.59 1.38
CA GLU A 282 15.76 12.99 0.32
C GLU A 282 16.90 12.12 0.88
N SER A 283 17.42 12.43 2.06
CA SER A 283 18.52 11.70 2.69
C SER A 283 18.06 10.43 3.43
N LEU A 284 16.76 10.25 3.66
CA LEU A 284 16.24 9.03 4.27
C LEU A 284 16.38 7.84 3.31
N PRO A 285 16.71 6.64 3.84
CA PRO A 285 16.91 5.45 3.02
C PRO A 285 15.62 4.89 2.42
N TYR A 286 14.47 5.44 2.75
CA TYR A 286 13.13 5.07 2.31
C TYR A 286 12.31 6.29 1.90
N ASP A 287 11.26 6.07 1.12
CA ASP A 287 10.33 7.13 0.74
C ASP A 287 9.29 7.38 1.82
N ILE A 288 8.95 8.66 1.99
CA ILE A 288 7.90 9.13 2.89
C ILE A 288 7.01 10.14 2.17
N ASP A 289 5.71 10.12 2.45
CA ASP A 289 4.73 11.04 1.87
C ASP A 289 4.24 12.12 2.86
N GLY A 290 4.77 12.09 4.09
CA GLY A 290 4.41 13.01 5.16
C GLY A 290 4.94 12.59 6.52
N VAL A 291 4.29 13.07 7.56
CA VAL A 291 4.52 12.76 8.98
C VAL A 291 3.19 12.33 9.61
N VAL A 292 3.21 11.36 10.49
CA VAL A 292 2.05 10.94 11.27
C VAL A 292 2.18 11.47 12.69
N PHE A 293 1.10 12.03 13.22
CA PHE A 293 0.97 12.42 14.61
C PHE A 293 -0.12 11.59 15.28
N LYS A 294 0.17 11.11 16.48
CA LYS A 294 -0.77 10.34 17.31
C LYS A 294 -0.75 10.91 18.72
N VAL A 295 -1.91 11.13 19.33
CA VAL A 295 -1.97 11.46 20.77
C VAL A 295 -1.25 10.37 21.54
N ASP A 296 -0.28 10.72 22.38
CA ASP A 296 0.59 9.72 23.02
C ASP A 296 -0.12 8.90 24.11
N ASP A 297 -1.02 9.51 24.88
CA ASP A 297 -1.78 8.84 25.94
C ASP A 297 -2.84 7.89 25.36
N LEU A 298 -2.71 6.59 25.66
CA LEU A 298 -3.63 5.55 25.15
C LEU A 298 -5.05 5.64 25.74
N GLN A 299 -5.23 6.19 26.96
CA GLN A 299 -6.55 6.41 27.52
C GLN A 299 -7.27 7.55 26.78
N LEU A 300 -6.51 8.61 26.42
CA LEU A 300 -7.06 9.68 25.59
C LEU A 300 -7.39 9.21 24.19
N GLN A 301 -6.55 8.35 23.57
CA GLN A 301 -6.89 7.72 22.29
C GLN A 301 -8.20 6.95 22.36
N HIS A 302 -8.39 6.17 23.42
CA HIS A 302 -9.64 5.41 23.63
C HIS A 302 -10.86 6.33 23.81
N ARG A 303 -10.73 7.43 24.56
CA ARG A 303 -11.79 8.43 24.74
C ARG A 303 -12.16 9.16 23.45
N LEU A 304 -11.16 9.51 22.62
CA LEU A 304 -11.35 10.16 21.33
C LEU A 304 -12.04 9.22 20.32
N GLY A 305 -11.69 7.94 20.36
CA GLY A 305 -12.28 6.91 19.52
C GLY A 305 -12.04 7.12 18.04
N PHE A 306 -13.01 6.70 17.22
CA PHE A 306 -12.88 6.62 15.77
C PHE A 306 -14.09 7.27 15.08
N VAL A 307 -13.89 7.75 13.86
CA VAL A 307 -14.93 7.97 12.84
C VAL A 307 -14.91 6.79 11.86
N SER A 308 -15.88 6.72 10.95
CA SER A 308 -16.09 5.54 10.09
C SER A 308 -14.84 4.99 9.40
N ARG A 309 -13.81 5.80 9.15
CA ARG A 309 -12.61 5.37 8.41
C ARG A 309 -11.28 5.76 9.04
N ALA A 310 -11.30 6.58 10.10
CA ALA A 310 -10.06 7.13 10.68
C ALA A 310 -10.17 7.28 12.21
N PRO A 311 -9.06 7.17 12.96
CA PRO A 311 -8.99 7.53 14.36
C PRO A 311 -9.07 9.05 14.53
N ARG A 312 -9.76 9.53 15.57
CA ARG A 312 -9.81 10.97 15.94
C ARG A 312 -8.53 11.45 16.61
N TRP A 313 -7.72 10.53 17.08
CA TRP A 313 -6.49 10.78 17.84
C TRP A 313 -5.22 10.75 16.99
N ALA A 314 -5.33 10.52 15.67
CA ALA A 314 -4.19 10.50 14.77
C ALA A 314 -4.50 11.23 13.47
N ILE A 315 -3.46 11.83 12.88
CA ILE A 315 -3.53 12.57 11.62
C ILE A 315 -2.24 12.38 10.84
N ALA A 316 -2.32 12.38 9.52
CA ALA A 316 -1.18 12.43 8.63
C ALA A 316 -1.04 13.84 8.05
N HIS A 317 0.05 14.53 8.38
CA HIS A 317 0.44 15.78 7.72
C HIS A 317 1.28 15.44 6.50
N LYS A 318 0.72 15.64 5.32
CA LYS A 318 1.39 15.30 4.06
C LYS A 318 2.27 16.44 3.59
N PHE A 319 3.44 16.07 3.04
CA PHE A 319 4.30 17.06 2.38
C PHE A 319 3.61 17.62 1.14
N PRO A 320 3.93 18.86 0.75
CA PRO A 320 3.46 19.41 -0.51
C PRO A 320 3.76 18.47 -1.66
N ALA A 321 2.76 18.24 -2.51
CA ALA A 321 2.92 17.42 -3.69
C ALA A 321 3.99 18.01 -4.61
N GLN A 322 4.91 17.16 -5.10
CA GLN A 322 5.89 17.60 -6.10
C GLN A 322 5.18 18.07 -7.35
N GLN A 323 5.64 19.20 -7.90
CA GLN A 323 5.08 19.83 -9.09
C GLN A 323 6.15 19.91 -10.17
N GLU A 324 5.73 19.62 -11.40
CA GLU A 324 6.60 19.71 -12.58
C GLU A 324 5.89 20.37 -13.75
N MET A 325 6.67 20.94 -14.67
CA MET A 325 6.13 21.55 -15.88
C MET A 325 6.16 20.56 -17.04
N THR A 326 5.04 20.51 -17.79
CA THR A 326 4.96 19.73 -19.02
C THR A 326 4.04 20.41 -20.02
N VAL A 327 3.85 19.81 -21.20
CA VAL A 327 2.99 20.33 -22.29
C VAL A 327 1.76 19.46 -22.44
N VAL A 328 0.59 20.07 -22.61
CA VAL A 328 -0.65 19.39 -22.98
C VAL A 328 -0.60 19.09 -24.48
N GLU A 329 -0.46 17.81 -24.84
CA GLU A 329 -0.41 17.37 -26.24
C GLU A 329 -1.82 17.20 -26.81
N ASP A 330 -2.78 16.76 -25.99
CA ASP A 330 -4.18 16.57 -26.36
C ASP A 330 -5.09 16.58 -25.12
N ILE A 331 -6.42 16.68 -25.32
CA ILE A 331 -7.44 16.50 -24.27
C ILE A 331 -8.45 15.47 -24.75
N GLU A 332 -8.43 14.31 -24.11
CA GLU A 332 -9.35 13.19 -24.39
C GLU A 332 -10.50 13.15 -23.39
N ILE A 333 -11.64 12.63 -23.81
CA ILE A 333 -12.81 12.44 -22.95
C ILE A 333 -12.92 10.96 -22.57
N GLN A 334 -12.83 10.68 -21.28
CA GLN A 334 -13.16 9.36 -20.71
C GLN A 334 -14.63 9.33 -20.29
N VAL A 335 -15.31 8.21 -20.57
CA VAL A 335 -16.74 8.02 -20.24
C VAL A 335 -16.84 7.00 -19.13
N GLY A 336 -17.24 7.46 -17.96
CA GLY A 336 -17.40 6.60 -16.78
C GLY A 336 -18.70 5.78 -16.78
N ARG A 337 -18.84 4.89 -15.81
CA ARG A 337 -19.99 3.98 -15.65
C ARG A 337 -21.36 4.69 -15.65
N THR A 338 -21.47 5.85 -15.06
CA THR A 338 -22.70 6.66 -14.98
C THR A 338 -22.84 7.64 -16.12
N GLY A 339 -22.06 7.49 -17.20
CA GLY A 339 -22.03 8.38 -18.35
C GLY A 339 -21.19 9.65 -18.14
N ALA A 340 -20.59 9.87 -16.99
CA ALA A 340 -19.78 11.04 -16.72
C ALA A 340 -18.66 11.21 -17.74
N LEU A 341 -18.63 12.39 -18.43
CA LEU A 341 -17.59 12.76 -19.37
C LEU A 341 -16.47 13.48 -18.61
N THR A 342 -15.38 12.76 -18.39
CA THR A 342 -14.20 13.28 -17.66
C THR A 342 -13.11 13.65 -18.65
N PRO A 343 -12.77 14.95 -18.80
CA PRO A 343 -11.65 15.35 -19.64
C PRO A 343 -10.31 15.00 -18.97
N VAL A 344 -9.41 14.45 -19.76
CA VAL A 344 -8.06 14.03 -19.35
C VAL A 344 -7.05 14.66 -20.29
N ALA A 345 -6.14 15.44 -19.76
CA ALA A 345 -5.02 15.99 -20.52
C ALA A 345 -4.02 14.89 -20.83
N ARG A 346 -3.72 14.67 -22.10
CA ARG A 346 -2.56 13.92 -22.59
C ARG A 346 -1.34 14.83 -22.51
N LEU A 347 -0.34 14.41 -21.78
CA LEU A 347 0.82 15.21 -21.45
C LEU A 347 2.08 14.65 -22.09
N LYS A 348 2.96 15.54 -22.53
CA LYS A 348 4.33 15.13 -22.76
C LYS A 348 4.86 14.48 -21.47
N PRO A 349 5.37 13.21 -21.54
CA PRO A 349 5.76 12.50 -20.33
C PRO A 349 6.73 13.31 -19.46
N VAL A 350 6.41 13.43 -18.17
CA VAL A 350 7.21 14.17 -17.18
C VAL A 350 7.29 13.36 -15.88
N PHE A 351 8.45 13.41 -15.21
CA PHE A 351 8.66 12.70 -13.96
C PHE A 351 8.19 13.57 -12.79
N VAL A 352 7.19 13.10 -12.02
CA VAL A 352 6.58 13.83 -10.90
C VAL A 352 6.37 12.87 -9.73
N GLY A 353 6.91 13.17 -8.56
CA GLY A 353 6.66 12.39 -7.35
C GLY A 353 6.98 10.89 -7.52
N GLY A 354 8.16 10.57 -8.09
CA GLY A 354 8.61 9.19 -8.25
C GLY A 354 7.98 8.40 -9.40
N VAL A 355 7.14 9.03 -10.26
CA VAL A 355 6.52 8.34 -11.41
C VAL A 355 6.54 9.22 -12.66
N THR A 356 6.53 8.57 -13.83
CA THR A 356 6.32 9.28 -15.09
C THR A 356 4.83 9.49 -15.33
N VAL A 357 4.42 10.76 -15.41
CA VAL A 357 3.05 11.20 -15.67
C VAL A 357 2.91 11.55 -17.15
N SER A 358 1.99 10.88 -17.83
CA SER A 358 1.60 11.15 -19.23
C SER A 358 0.13 11.55 -19.36
N ASN A 359 -0.66 11.47 -18.26
CA ASN A 359 -2.07 11.84 -18.24
C ASN A 359 -2.37 12.56 -16.93
N ALA A 360 -3.21 13.60 -16.99
CA ALA A 360 -3.70 14.30 -15.80
C ALA A 360 -5.18 14.62 -15.94
N THR A 361 -5.94 14.45 -14.85
CA THR A 361 -7.37 14.81 -14.89
C THR A 361 -7.58 16.31 -14.99
N LEU A 362 -8.59 16.71 -15.76
CA LEU A 362 -9.10 18.09 -15.82
C LEU A 362 -10.48 18.19 -15.13
N HIS A 363 -10.96 17.07 -14.54
CA HIS A 363 -12.20 16.93 -13.78
C HIS A 363 -13.48 17.18 -14.58
N ASN A 364 -13.72 18.40 -15.06
CA ASN A 364 -14.94 18.80 -15.80
C ASN A 364 -14.70 20.09 -16.60
N GLN A 365 -15.73 20.56 -17.33
CA GLN A 365 -15.64 21.78 -18.14
C GLN A 365 -15.41 23.03 -17.30
N ASP A 366 -16.03 23.11 -16.11
CA ASP A 366 -15.91 24.29 -15.24
C ASP A 366 -14.44 24.46 -14.77
N GLU A 367 -13.74 23.35 -14.49
CA GLU A 367 -12.32 23.37 -14.13
C GLU A 367 -11.40 23.71 -15.31
N ILE A 368 -11.74 23.25 -16.53
CA ILE A 368 -11.04 23.66 -17.76
C ILE A 368 -11.19 25.15 -17.95
N ASP A 369 -12.41 25.69 -17.85
CA ASP A 369 -12.69 27.10 -18.03
C ASP A 369 -12.04 27.95 -16.93
N ARG A 370 -12.07 27.48 -15.67
CA ARG A 370 -11.46 28.17 -14.53
C ARG A 370 -9.94 28.26 -14.65
N LYS A 371 -9.29 27.19 -15.09
CA LYS A 371 -7.83 27.09 -15.27
C LYS A 371 -7.40 27.61 -16.66
N ASP A 372 -8.34 27.79 -17.57
CA ASP A 372 -8.14 28.15 -19.00
C ASP A 372 -7.13 27.21 -19.68
N VAL A 373 -7.28 25.87 -19.48
CA VAL A 373 -6.38 24.86 -20.06
C VAL A 373 -6.72 24.63 -21.53
N ARG A 374 -5.70 24.66 -22.40
CA ARG A 374 -5.84 24.45 -23.84
C ARG A 374 -4.80 23.47 -24.35
N VAL A 375 -5.07 22.78 -25.46
CA VAL A 375 -4.09 21.92 -26.14
C VAL A 375 -2.91 22.80 -26.60
N GLY A 376 -1.69 22.34 -26.34
CA GLY A 376 -0.45 23.08 -26.60
C GLY A 376 0.08 23.91 -25.43
N ASP A 377 -0.70 24.06 -24.35
CA ASP A 377 -0.25 24.83 -23.18
C ASP A 377 0.89 24.13 -22.43
N THR A 378 1.80 24.94 -21.91
CA THR A 378 2.68 24.50 -20.83
C THR A 378 1.90 24.60 -19.51
N VAL A 379 1.81 23.49 -18.80
CA VAL A 379 1.07 23.38 -17.53
C VAL A 379 1.96 22.91 -16.40
N ILE A 380 1.60 23.28 -15.17
CA ILE A 380 2.15 22.69 -13.96
C ILE A 380 1.24 21.55 -13.55
N VAL A 381 1.84 20.38 -13.35
CA VAL A 381 1.14 19.17 -12.93
C VAL A 381 1.63 18.74 -11.57
N ARG A 382 0.73 18.13 -10.77
CA ARG A 382 1.06 17.48 -9.49
C ARG A 382 0.35 16.14 -9.36
N ARG A 383 0.78 15.34 -8.42
CA ARG A 383 0.05 14.12 -8.01
C ARG A 383 -0.74 14.43 -6.74
N ALA A 384 -2.06 14.59 -6.86
CA ALA A 384 -2.93 14.81 -5.71
C ALA A 384 -2.93 13.57 -4.81
N GLY A 385 -2.56 13.75 -3.54
CA GLY A 385 -2.45 12.64 -2.56
C GLY A 385 -1.46 11.55 -2.98
N ASP A 386 -0.45 11.89 -3.79
CA ASP A 386 0.53 10.99 -4.40
C ASP A 386 -0.07 9.87 -5.28
N VAL A 387 -1.33 9.99 -5.69
CA VAL A 387 -2.04 8.95 -6.48
C VAL A 387 -2.50 9.45 -7.85
N ILE A 388 -3.30 10.53 -7.89
CA ILE A 388 -3.96 10.98 -9.13
C ILE A 388 -3.27 12.22 -9.69
N PRO A 389 -2.67 12.15 -10.91
CA PRO A 389 -2.12 13.34 -11.56
C PRO A 389 -3.22 14.33 -11.96
N GLU A 390 -3.00 15.60 -11.65
CA GLU A 390 -3.88 16.69 -12.05
C GLU A 390 -3.11 17.91 -12.56
N VAL A 391 -3.74 18.68 -13.44
CA VAL A 391 -3.23 19.99 -13.87
C VAL A 391 -3.55 21.01 -12.78
N VAL A 392 -2.52 21.65 -12.22
CA VAL A 392 -2.65 22.70 -11.21
C VAL A 392 -3.03 24.02 -11.86
N GLN A 393 -2.18 24.47 -12.80
CA GLN A 393 -2.33 25.75 -13.51
C GLN A 393 -1.62 25.76 -14.85
N VAL A 394 -2.00 26.71 -15.70
CA VAL A 394 -1.35 27.01 -16.98
C VAL A 394 -0.25 28.05 -16.77
N VAL A 395 0.89 27.86 -17.43
CA VAL A 395 1.99 28.86 -17.49
C VAL A 395 1.71 29.84 -18.62
N MET A 396 0.90 30.84 -18.36
CA MET A 396 0.38 31.80 -19.36
C MET A 396 1.48 32.48 -20.19
N SER A 397 2.66 32.72 -19.59
CA SER A 397 3.80 33.33 -20.28
C SER A 397 4.41 32.46 -21.39
N LYS A 398 4.07 31.18 -21.42
CA LYS A 398 4.55 30.20 -22.42
C LYS A 398 3.50 29.80 -23.45
N ARG A 399 2.27 30.37 -23.35
CA ARG A 399 1.18 30.07 -24.30
C ARG A 399 1.45 30.71 -25.66
N ALA A 400 1.23 29.96 -26.74
CA ALA A 400 1.24 30.52 -28.10
C ALA A 400 0.01 31.40 -28.37
N ALA A 401 0.12 32.37 -29.27
CA ALA A 401 -0.90 33.40 -29.46
C ALA A 401 -2.25 32.89 -29.97
N ASP A 402 -2.28 31.79 -30.75
CA ASP A 402 -3.48 31.33 -31.49
C ASP A 402 -4.04 30.01 -30.96
N VAL A 403 -3.99 29.78 -29.68
CA VAL A 403 -4.49 28.52 -29.09
C VAL A 403 -5.97 28.66 -28.73
N ALA A 404 -6.83 27.83 -29.36
CA ALA A 404 -8.28 27.86 -29.13
C ALA A 404 -8.67 27.31 -27.75
N ALA A 405 -9.73 27.90 -27.17
CA ALA A 405 -10.31 27.35 -25.93
C ALA A 405 -10.92 25.98 -26.18
N TYR A 406 -10.71 25.04 -25.23
CA TYR A 406 -11.24 23.68 -25.32
C TYR A 406 -12.67 23.65 -24.78
N LYS A 407 -13.55 22.95 -25.51
CA LYS A 407 -14.92 22.64 -25.04
C LYS A 407 -15.20 21.16 -25.20
N ILE A 408 -15.78 20.57 -24.14
CA ILE A 408 -16.26 19.18 -24.17
C ILE A 408 -17.35 19.07 -25.23
N PRO A 409 -17.31 18.06 -26.13
CA PRO A 409 -18.33 17.86 -27.15
C PRO A 409 -19.74 17.74 -26.56
N ALA A 410 -20.75 18.28 -27.27
CA ALA A 410 -22.16 18.11 -26.91
C ALA A 410 -22.69 16.68 -27.18
N GLN A 411 -21.89 15.86 -27.85
CA GLN A 411 -22.18 14.46 -28.13
C GLN A 411 -21.07 13.59 -27.53
N CYS A 412 -21.46 12.39 -27.08
CA CYS A 412 -20.53 11.40 -26.56
C CYS A 412 -19.55 10.94 -27.65
N PRO A 413 -18.24 11.00 -27.46
CA PRO A 413 -17.27 10.59 -28.47
C PRO A 413 -17.27 9.06 -28.75
N ILE A 414 -18.00 8.28 -27.96
CA ILE A 414 -18.05 6.82 -28.09
C ILE A 414 -19.32 6.33 -28.79
N CYS A 415 -20.47 6.97 -28.56
CA CYS A 415 -21.76 6.48 -29.06
C CYS A 415 -22.63 7.55 -29.71
N ASP A 416 -22.13 8.78 -29.87
CA ASP A 416 -22.82 9.93 -30.47
C ASP A 416 -24.14 10.35 -29.77
N SER A 417 -24.50 9.72 -28.65
CA SER A 417 -25.64 10.18 -27.84
C SER A 417 -25.37 11.55 -27.25
N LEU A 418 -26.43 12.30 -26.96
CA LEU A 418 -26.31 13.62 -26.34
C LEU A 418 -25.56 13.56 -25.01
N ALA A 419 -24.75 14.57 -24.76
CA ALA A 419 -24.11 14.80 -23.47
C ALA A 419 -24.86 15.93 -22.76
N GLU A 420 -25.54 15.61 -21.66
CA GLU A 420 -26.38 16.54 -20.93
C GLU A 420 -25.79 16.83 -19.54
N ARG A 421 -26.00 18.05 -19.08
CA ARG A 421 -25.65 18.46 -17.73
C ARG A 421 -26.91 18.47 -16.88
N VAL A 422 -26.95 17.66 -15.84
CA VAL A 422 -28.05 17.66 -14.88
C VAL A 422 -27.98 18.95 -14.07
N GLU A 423 -29.11 19.59 -13.82
CA GLU A 423 -29.19 20.81 -13.05
C GLU A 423 -28.60 20.62 -11.65
N GLY A 424 -27.67 21.48 -11.27
CA GLY A 424 -26.92 21.38 -10.01
C GLY A 424 -25.66 20.49 -10.04
N GLU A 425 -25.40 19.78 -11.15
CA GLU A 425 -24.15 19.00 -11.32
C GLU A 425 -23.11 19.74 -12.17
N ALA A 426 -21.83 19.56 -11.85
CA ALA A 426 -20.72 20.13 -12.61
C ALA A 426 -20.30 19.27 -13.81
N VAL A 427 -20.82 18.04 -13.93
CA VAL A 427 -20.37 17.02 -14.87
C VAL A 427 -21.38 16.83 -16.00
N LEU A 428 -20.88 16.84 -17.26
CA LEU A 428 -21.64 16.39 -18.43
C LEU A 428 -21.75 14.87 -18.43
N ARG A 429 -22.91 14.34 -18.81
CA ARG A 429 -23.17 12.90 -18.85
C ARG A 429 -23.72 12.47 -20.21
N CYS A 430 -23.14 11.40 -20.76
CA CYS A 430 -23.69 10.70 -21.90
C CYS A 430 -25.04 10.06 -21.54
N THR A 431 -26.09 10.35 -22.32
CA THR A 431 -27.45 9.82 -22.12
C THR A 431 -27.64 8.40 -22.68
N GLY A 432 -26.63 7.84 -23.35
CA GLY A 432 -26.73 6.55 -24.06
C GLY A 432 -26.88 5.31 -23.15
N GLY A 433 -26.64 5.44 -21.84
CA GLY A 433 -26.76 4.28 -20.92
C GLY A 433 -25.95 3.08 -21.40
N LEU A 434 -26.50 1.87 -21.33
CA LEU A 434 -25.84 0.65 -21.80
C LEU A 434 -25.70 0.56 -23.32
N TYR A 435 -26.38 1.40 -24.11
CA TYR A 435 -26.11 1.52 -25.54
C TYR A 435 -24.67 2.05 -25.78
N CYS A 436 -24.16 2.89 -24.91
CA CYS A 436 -22.78 3.35 -24.96
C CYS A 436 -21.80 2.23 -24.54
N ALA A 437 -20.94 1.80 -25.46
CA ALA A 437 -19.97 0.73 -25.19
C ALA A 437 -19.07 1.03 -23.98
N ALA A 438 -18.68 2.30 -23.77
CA ALA A 438 -17.88 2.67 -22.62
C ALA A 438 -18.64 2.50 -21.30
N GLN A 439 -19.91 2.96 -21.22
CA GLN A 439 -20.73 2.77 -20.02
C GLN A 439 -20.99 1.30 -19.74
N ARG A 440 -21.24 0.50 -20.79
CA ARG A 440 -21.41 -0.96 -20.71
C ARG A 440 -20.17 -1.64 -20.13
N LYS A 441 -18.98 -1.35 -20.67
CA LYS A 441 -17.71 -1.89 -20.15
C LYS A 441 -17.54 -1.58 -18.67
N GLU A 442 -17.73 -0.34 -18.29
CA GLU A 442 -17.55 0.10 -16.89
C GLU A 442 -18.64 -0.47 -15.95
N ALA A 443 -19.87 -0.68 -16.44
CA ALA A 443 -20.92 -1.35 -15.68
C ALA A 443 -20.59 -2.83 -15.41
N ILE A 444 -20.09 -3.55 -16.43
CA ILE A 444 -19.68 -4.95 -16.31
C ILE A 444 -18.43 -5.09 -15.41
N LYS A 445 -17.43 -4.22 -15.57
CA LYS A 445 -16.25 -4.18 -14.68
C LYS A 445 -16.68 -3.98 -13.22
N HIS A 446 -17.59 -3.05 -12.96
CA HIS A 446 -18.13 -2.84 -11.62
C HIS A 446 -18.88 -4.05 -11.10
N PHE A 447 -19.72 -4.69 -11.93
CA PHE A 447 -20.44 -5.90 -11.57
C PHE A 447 -19.49 -7.05 -11.18
N ALA A 448 -18.39 -7.23 -11.93
CA ALA A 448 -17.39 -8.25 -11.65
C ALA A 448 -16.47 -7.94 -10.47
N SER A 449 -16.43 -6.67 -10.02
CA SER A 449 -15.48 -6.22 -8.99
C SER A 449 -15.74 -6.83 -7.61
N ARG A 450 -14.71 -6.79 -6.74
CA ARG A 450 -14.77 -7.20 -5.32
C ARG A 450 -15.87 -6.52 -4.50
N LYS A 451 -16.35 -5.37 -4.96
CA LYS A 451 -17.44 -4.62 -4.31
C LYS A 451 -18.83 -5.05 -4.74
N ALA A 452 -18.95 -5.95 -5.68
CA ALA A 452 -20.20 -6.47 -6.22
C ALA A 452 -20.19 -8.00 -6.22
N MET A 453 -20.01 -8.67 -7.36
CA MET A 453 -20.08 -10.15 -7.49
C MET A 453 -18.76 -10.86 -7.20
N ASP A 454 -17.63 -10.13 -7.14
CA ASP A 454 -16.27 -10.65 -6.89
C ASP A 454 -15.89 -11.84 -7.79
N ILE A 455 -16.07 -11.66 -9.11
CA ILE A 455 -15.80 -12.71 -10.09
C ILE A 455 -14.29 -12.82 -10.33
N ASP A 456 -13.69 -13.86 -9.77
CA ASP A 456 -12.26 -14.10 -9.90
C ASP A 456 -11.87 -14.42 -11.36
N GLY A 457 -10.74 -13.85 -11.80
CA GLY A 457 -10.25 -14.02 -13.17
C GLY A 457 -10.91 -13.12 -14.22
N LEU A 458 -11.99 -12.38 -13.92
CA LEU A 458 -12.63 -11.44 -14.85
C LEU A 458 -12.06 -10.03 -14.70
N GLY A 459 -10.84 -9.82 -15.18
CA GLY A 459 -10.17 -8.51 -15.13
C GLY A 459 -10.63 -7.56 -16.24
N ASP A 460 -10.30 -6.26 -16.09
CA ASP A 460 -10.71 -5.18 -17.01
C ASP A 460 -10.46 -5.49 -18.48
N LYS A 461 -9.29 -6.06 -18.82
CA LYS A 461 -8.93 -6.38 -20.21
C LYS A 461 -9.79 -7.47 -20.82
N ILE A 462 -10.23 -8.43 -20.02
CA ILE A 462 -11.12 -9.50 -20.49
C ILE A 462 -12.50 -8.93 -20.76
N VAL A 463 -13.01 -8.08 -19.85
CA VAL A 463 -14.29 -7.37 -20.06
C VAL A 463 -14.23 -6.51 -21.33
N GLU A 464 -13.12 -5.79 -21.55
CA GLU A 464 -12.92 -5.00 -22.77
C GLU A 464 -13.01 -5.86 -24.03
N GLN A 465 -12.29 -6.99 -24.09
CA GLN A 465 -12.34 -7.91 -25.22
C GLN A 465 -13.74 -8.48 -25.43
N LEU A 466 -14.40 -8.93 -24.37
CA LEU A 466 -15.74 -9.51 -24.46
C LEU A 466 -16.78 -8.54 -25.06
N VAL A 467 -16.71 -7.26 -24.66
CA VAL A 467 -17.61 -6.23 -25.20
C VAL A 467 -17.21 -5.82 -26.61
N ASP A 468 -15.91 -5.68 -26.91
CA ASP A 468 -15.42 -5.28 -28.25
C ASP A 468 -15.68 -6.35 -29.30
N GLU A 469 -15.61 -7.63 -28.92
CA GLU A 469 -15.96 -8.76 -29.80
C GLU A 469 -17.46 -9.06 -29.81
N SER A 470 -18.29 -8.23 -29.14
CA SER A 470 -19.76 -8.39 -29.06
C SER A 470 -20.19 -9.76 -28.51
N LEU A 471 -19.40 -10.32 -27.60
CA LEU A 471 -19.73 -11.59 -26.92
C LEU A 471 -20.68 -11.38 -25.75
N ILE A 472 -20.68 -10.16 -25.17
CA ILE A 472 -21.58 -9.75 -24.08
C ILE A 472 -22.08 -8.32 -24.30
N ASP A 473 -23.37 -8.10 -24.03
CA ASP A 473 -24.03 -6.80 -24.06
C ASP A 473 -24.43 -6.29 -22.66
N ASP A 474 -24.57 -7.19 -21.70
CA ASP A 474 -24.91 -6.87 -20.33
C ASP A 474 -24.25 -7.87 -19.34
N PRO A 475 -24.34 -7.63 -18.01
CA PRO A 475 -23.78 -8.56 -17.03
C PRO A 475 -24.38 -9.97 -17.02
N ALA A 476 -25.64 -10.16 -17.51
CA ALA A 476 -26.25 -11.48 -17.51
C ALA A 476 -25.64 -12.41 -18.59
N ASP A 477 -25.12 -11.83 -19.66
CA ASP A 477 -24.46 -12.58 -20.74
C ASP A 477 -23.18 -13.28 -20.25
N LEU A 478 -22.56 -12.80 -19.19
CA LEU A 478 -21.38 -13.44 -18.57
C LEU A 478 -21.65 -14.90 -18.22
N PHE A 479 -22.85 -15.21 -17.71
CA PHE A 479 -23.24 -16.56 -17.29
C PHE A 479 -23.58 -17.50 -18.46
N ALA A 480 -23.67 -16.99 -19.70
CA ALA A 480 -23.87 -17.76 -20.91
C ALA A 480 -22.56 -18.04 -21.65
N LEU A 481 -21.43 -17.50 -21.22
CA LEU A 481 -20.12 -17.69 -21.84
C LEU A 481 -19.66 -19.15 -21.74
N THR A 482 -19.13 -19.66 -22.84
CA THR A 482 -18.55 -21.01 -22.89
C THR A 482 -17.03 -20.95 -22.77
N ASN A 483 -16.44 -22.04 -22.26
CA ASN A 483 -14.98 -22.20 -22.20
C ASN A 483 -14.32 -21.94 -23.58
N LYS A 484 -14.95 -22.40 -24.68
CA LYS A 484 -14.42 -22.21 -26.04
C LYS A 484 -14.37 -20.73 -26.45
N GLN A 485 -15.37 -19.92 -26.08
CA GLN A 485 -15.39 -18.48 -26.37
C GLN A 485 -14.32 -17.77 -25.57
N LEU A 486 -14.19 -18.09 -24.28
CA LEU A 486 -13.19 -17.52 -23.43
C LEU A 486 -11.75 -17.89 -23.84
N ALA A 487 -11.51 -19.15 -24.19
CA ALA A 487 -10.20 -19.61 -24.63
C ALA A 487 -9.76 -19.00 -25.99
N ALA A 488 -10.69 -18.42 -26.75
CA ALA A 488 -10.39 -17.73 -28.01
C ALA A 488 -9.91 -16.28 -27.79
N LEU A 489 -10.10 -15.71 -26.61
CA LEU A 489 -9.65 -14.34 -26.29
C LEU A 489 -8.12 -14.24 -26.23
N GLU A 490 -7.62 -13.06 -26.54
CA GLU A 490 -6.17 -12.79 -26.51
C GLU A 490 -5.59 -13.03 -25.10
N ARG A 491 -4.53 -13.83 -24.99
CA ARG A 491 -3.85 -14.21 -23.74
C ARG A 491 -4.70 -15.02 -22.75
N MET A 492 -5.77 -15.63 -23.19
CA MET A 492 -6.60 -16.54 -22.41
C MET A 492 -6.28 -17.99 -22.81
N GLY A 493 -5.65 -18.76 -21.90
CA GLY A 493 -5.41 -20.19 -22.11
C GLY A 493 -6.58 -21.04 -21.60
N ASP A 494 -6.66 -22.33 -22.04
CA ASP A 494 -7.74 -23.27 -21.68
C ASP A 494 -7.98 -23.35 -20.17
N LYS A 495 -6.90 -23.42 -19.34
CA LYS A 495 -7.01 -23.49 -17.89
C LYS A 495 -7.58 -22.20 -17.28
N SER A 496 -7.20 -21.02 -17.82
CA SER A 496 -7.72 -19.73 -17.37
C SER A 496 -9.19 -19.56 -17.73
N ALA A 497 -9.57 -20.02 -18.93
CA ALA A 497 -10.96 -20.03 -19.37
C ALA A 497 -11.83 -20.95 -18.50
N GLU A 498 -11.34 -22.15 -18.17
CA GLU A 498 -12.03 -23.08 -17.27
C GLU A 498 -12.19 -22.50 -15.86
N ASN A 499 -11.15 -21.88 -15.31
CA ASN A 499 -11.21 -21.21 -14.00
C ASN A 499 -12.25 -20.09 -13.99
N LEU A 500 -12.32 -19.27 -15.06
CA LEU A 500 -13.29 -18.19 -15.17
C LEU A 500 -14.72 -18.71 -15.28
N VAL A 501 -14.97 -19.78 -16.08
CA VAL A 501 -16.29 -20.43 -16.15
C VAL A 501 -16.73 -20.95 -14.77
N ASN A 502 -15.80 -21.49 -13.99
CA ASN A 502 -16.11 -22.00 -12.64
C ASN A 502 -16.33 -20.87 -11.63
N ALA A 503 -15.84 -19.65 -11.89
CA ALA A 503 -16.01 -18.47 -11.06
C ALA A 503 -17.32 -17.70 -11.37
N LEU A 504 -17.90 -17.92 -12.57
CA LEU A 504 -19.21 -17.41 -13.00
C LEU A 504 -20.35 -18.31 -12.50
#